data_a3690accfed825887e5b9ad7f854a630
#
_entry.id   a3690accfed825887e5b9ad7f854a630
#
_cell.length_a   1.000
_cell.length_b   1.000
_cell.length_c   1.000
_cell.angle_alpha   90.00
_cell.angle_beta   90.00
_cell.angle_gamma   90.00
#
_symmetry.space_group_name_H-M   'P 1'
#
loop_
_entity.id
_entity.type
_entity.pdbx_description
1 polymer ?
#
loop_
_entity_poly.entity_id
_entity_poly.type
_entity_poly.pdbx_seq_one_letter_code
_entity_poly.pdbx_strand_id
1 'polypeptide(L)'
;MKVFPAHIRHSEQEKVIQTVSEHCRNTARYAAETLEPAGLYHTGYLAGLLHDMGKAKEEFRQYIEKASEGGDVRRGSVNHTFCAVIYLMERYHTKGAPAALLTAEVISYAAGAHHGLFDCVNLSQESGFEYRLLKDREEICYQEAAGNFLASCADETEIDREFALACGEIA
;
A
#
# COMPACT_ATOMS: atom_id res chain seq x y z
N MET A 1 -21.07 -3.83 -2.94
CA MET A 1 -19.64 -3.85 -2.61
C MET A 1 -19.35 -2.69 -1.68
N LYS A 2 -18.63 -2.92 -0.60
CA LYS A 2 -18.32 -1.85 0.37
C LYS A 2 -17.31 -0.88 -0.25
N VAL A 3 -17.53 0.43 -0.11
CA VAL A 3 -16.64 1.47 -0.64
C VAL A 3 -15.78 1.99 0.50
N PHE A 4 -14.48 2.02 0.28
CA PHE A 4 -13.49 2.55 1.22
C PHE A 4 -12.94 3.87 0.68
N PRO A 5 -13.14 5.01 1.36
CA PRO A 5 -12.57 6.29 0.96
C PRO A 5 -11.08 6.36 1.28
N ALA A 6 -10.26 6.75 0.32
CA ALA A 6 -8.87 7.13 0.53
C ALA A 6 -8.73 8.59 0.90
N HIS A 7 -9.53 9.45 0.24
CA HIS A 7 -9.58 10.88 0.47
C HIS A 7 -11.01 11.39 0.39
N ILE A 8 -11.33 12.36 1.26
CA ILE A 8 -12.60 13.08 1.25
C ILE A 8 -12.28 14.57 1.22
N ARG A 9 -12.85 15.29 0.25
CA ARG A 9 -12.76 16.74 0.13
C ARG A 9 -14.17 17.32 0.19
N HIS A 10 -14.35 18.38 0.94
CA HIS A 10 -15.54 19.23 0.89
C HIS A 10 -15.23 20.47 0.05
N SER A 11 -16.06 20.75 -0.93
CA SER A 11 -16.16 22.04 -1.61
C SER A 11 -17.44 22.74 -1.17
N GLU A 12 -17.62 24.02 -1.53
CA GLU A 12 -18.85 24.78 -1.22
C GLU A 12 -20.11 24.14 -1.82
N GLN A 13 -19.96 23.24 -2.81
CA GLN A 13 -21.07 22.69 -3.59
C GLN A 13 -21.27 21.18 -3.40
N GLU A 14 -20.21 20.44 -3.03
CA GLU A 14 -20.30 18.98 -2.94
C GLU A 14 -19.23 18.34 -2.05
N LYS A 15 -19.52 17.12 -1.60
CA LYS A 15 -18.58 16.20 -0.96
C LYS A 15 -18.01 15.28 -2.04
N VAL A 16 -16.72 15.39 -2.32
CA VAL A 16 -16.00 14.53 -3.28
C VAL A 16 -15.25 13.45 -2.53
N ILE A 17 -15.50 12.21 -2.88
CA ILE A 17 -14.85 11.03 -2.31
C ILE A 17 -14.00 10.38 -3.38
N GLN A 18 -12.70 10.25 -3.14
CA GLN A 18 -11.84 9.37 -3.89
C GLN A 18 -11.73 8.04 -3.15
N THR A 19 -12.12 6.95 -3.81
CA THR A 19 -12.04 5.61 -3.23
C THR A 19 -10.62 5.10 -3.16
N VAL A 20 -10.34 4.10 -2.31
CA VAL A 20 -9.04 3.41 -2.25
C VAL A 20 -8.70 2.82 -3.62
N SER A 21 -9.67 2.22 -4.31
CA SER A 21 -9.45 1.66 -5.65
C SER A 21 -9.04 2.73 -6.67
N GLU A 22 -9.75 3.85 -6.74
CA GLU A 22 -9.40 4.95 -7.66
C GLU A 22 -8.05 5.56 -7.33
N HIS A 23 -7.76 5.77 -6.04
CA HIS A 23 -6.50 6.32 -5.59
C HIS A 23 -5.33 5.43 -5.96
N CYS A 24 -5.39 4.15 -5.57
CA CYS A 24 -4.31 3.19 -5.80
C CYS A 24 -4.07 2.95 -7.29
N ARG A 25 -5.13 2.82 -8.11
CA ARG A 25 -5.00 2.64 -9.57
C ARG A 25 -4.43 3.87 -10.27
N ASN A 26 -4.81 5.07 -9.85
CA ASN A 26 -4.22 6.30 -10.38
C ASN A 26 -2.74 6.40 -10.00
N THR A 27 -2.39 6.12 -8.73
CA THR A 27 -1.00 6.12 -8.25
C THR A 27 -0.18 5.07 -8.99
N ALA A 28 -0.73 3.86 -9.20
CA ALA A 28 -0.09 2.79 -9.97
C ALA A 28 0.29 3.27 -11.39
N ARG A 29 -0.67 3.88 -12.11
CA ARG A 29 -0.41 4.39 -13.46
C ARG A 29 0.68 5.46 -13.46
N TYR A 30 0.60 6.47 -12.57
CA TYR A 30 1.60 7.53 -12.51
C TYR A 30 3.00 7.00 -12.14
N ALA A 31 3.09 6.07 -11.20
CA ALA A 31 4.36 5.46 -10.82
C ALA A 31 4.94 4.62 -11.97
N ALA A 32 4.12 3.84 -12.67
CA ALA A 32 4.52 3.08 -13.84
C ALA A 32 5.08 3.97 -14.95
N GLU A 33 4.32 5.00 -15.36
CA GLU A 33 4.72 5.96 -16.38
C GLU A 33 6.01 6.71 -16.00
N THR A 34 6.18 7.03 -14.71
CA THR A 34 7.38 7.71 -14.19
C THR A 34 8.62 6.82 -14.25
N LEU A 35 8.47 5.52 -13.98
CA LEU A 35 9.58 4.57 -13.94
C LEU A 35 9.82 3.83 -15.26
N GLU A 36 8.92 3.97 -16.24
CA GLU A 36 9.08 3.36 -17.57
C GLU A 36 10.42 3.69 -18.26
N PRO A 37 10.92 4.94 -18.24
CA PRO A 37 12.22 5.25 -18.85
C PRO A 37 13.41 4.53 -18.16
N ALA A 38 13.24 4.07 -16.93
CA ALA A 38 14.23 3.27 -16.21
C ALA A 38 14.06 1.75 -16.42
N GLY A 39 13.06 1.33 -17.21
CA GLY A 39 12.73 -0.09 -17.42
C GLY A 39 12.03 -0.73 -16.22
N LEU A 40 11.37 0.05 -15.36
CA LEU A 40 10.74 -0.39 -14.10
C LEU A 40 9.23 -0.10 -14.07
N TYR A 41 8.55 -0.26 -15.21
CA TYR A 41 7.12 0.03 -15.36
C TYR A 41 6.26 -0.79 -14.39
N HIS A 42 6.41 -2.12 -14.40
CA HIS A 42 5.61 -3.03 -13.57
C HIS A 42 5.97 -2.94 -12.09
N THR A 43 7.24 -2.68 -11.79
CA THR A 43 7.72 -2.39 -10.43
C THR A 43 7.06 -1.13 -9.88
N GLY A 44 7.03 -0.05 -10.66
CA GLY A 44 6.32 1.19 -10.32
C GLY A 44 4.82 0.99 -10.18
N TYR A 45 4.21 0.25 -11.12
CA TYR A 45 2.78 -0.07 -11.08
C TYR A 45 2.39 -0.72 -9.76
N LEU A 46 3.09 -1.80 -9.35
CA LEU A 46 2.79 -2.51 -8.13
C LEU A 46 3.04 -1.69 -6.86
N ALA A 47 4.14 -0.94 -6.82
CA ALA A 47 4.41 -0.05 -5.68
C ALA A 47 3.26 0.95 -5.50
N GLY A 48 2.82 1.59 -6.59
CA GLY A 48 1.69 2.52 -6.57
C GLY A 48 0.34 1.87 -6.30
N LEU A 49 0.11 0.65 -6.80
CA LEU A 49 -1.15 -0.07 -6.58
C LEU A 49 -1.33 -0.47 -5.11
N LEU A 50 -0.27 -0.92 -4.46
CA LEU A 50 -0.34 -1.56 -3.15
C LEU A 50 -0.08 -0.61 -1.98
N HIS A 51 0.56 0.57 -2.18
CA HIS A 51 1.04 1.44 -1.09
C HIS A 51 0.02 1.73 0.00
N ASP A 52 -1.23 1.93 -0.38
CA ASP A 52 -2.35 2.30 0.50
C ASP A 52 -3.36 1.16 0.75
N MET A 53 -2.95 -0.10 0.56
CA MET A 53 -3.77 -1.30 0.82
C MET A 53 -4.40 -1.25 2.23
N GLY A 54 -3.68 -0.77 3.22
CA GLY A 54 -4.13 -0.67 4.61
C GLY A 54 -5.26 0.32 4.87
N LYS A 55 -5.62 1.17 3.89
CA LYS A 55 -6.79 2.05 3.98
C LYS A 55 -8.12 1.32 3.73
N ALA A 56 -8.10 0.10 3.22
CA ALA A 56 -9.29 -0.70 2.93
C ALA A 56 -9.86 -1.38 4.19
N LYS A 57 -9.96 -0.67 5.31
CA LYS A 57 -10.49 -1.17 6.59
C LYS A 57 -11.47 -0.19 7.22
N GLU A 58 -12.34 -0.72 8.07
CA GLU A 58 -13.40 0.05 8.71
C GLU A 58 -12.87 1.17 9.60
N GLU A 59 -11.81 0.90 10.36
CA GLU A 59 -11.18 1.90 11.23
C GLU A 59 -10.68 3.11 10.44
N PHE A 60 -10.05 2.90 9.26
CA PHE A 60 -9.61 3.99 8.40
C PHE A 60 -10.80 4.75 7.80
N ARG A 61 -11.86 4.04 7.40
CA ARG A 61 -13.08 4.65 6.89
C ARG A 61 -13.70 5.62 7.91
N GLN A 62 -13.87 5.16 9.16
CA GLN A 62 -14.41 5.99 10.25
C GLN A 62 -13.51 7.18 10.57
N TYR A 63 -12.19 6.96 10.58
CA TYR A 63 -11.20 8.02 10.77
C TYR A 63 -11.32 9.12 9.71
N ILE A 64 -11.33 8.78 8.42
CA ILE A 64 -11.34 9.76 7.34
C ILE A 64 -12.68 10.47 7.22
N GLU A 65 -13.80 9.78 7.50
CA GLU A 65 -15.13 10.39 7.56
C GLU A 65 -15.21 11.43 8.68
N LYS A 66 -14.79 11.06 9.90
CA LYS A 66 -14.76 11.97 11.05
C LYS A 66 -13.84 13.17 10.81
N ALA A 67 -12.65 12.94 10.22
CA ALA A 67 -11.71 14.01 9.87
C ALA A 67 -12.32 14.98 8.85
N SER A 68 -13.06 14.46 7.86
CA SER A 68 -13.67 15.28 6.82
C SER A 68 -14.81 16.17 7.33
N GLU A 69 -15.45 15.81 8.44
CA GLU A 69 -16.53 16.55 9.09
C GLU A 69 -16.01 17.55 10.14
N GLY A 70 -14.71 17.75 10.21
CA GLY A 70 -14.09 18.66 11.19
C GLY A 70 -14.03 18.09 12.60
N GLY A 71 -14.23 16.78 12.76
CA GLY A 71 -14.12 16.11 14.05
C GLY A 71 -12.66 16.12 14.57
N ASP A 72 -12.52 16.14 15.90
CA ASP A 72 -11.21 16.06 16.54
C ASP A 72 -10.63 14.66 16.36
N VAL A 73 -9.71 14.54 15.37
CA VAL A 73 -8.94 13.34 15.10
C VAL A 73 -7.48 13.71 14.88
N ARG A 74 -6.59 12.98 15.52
CA ARG A 74 -5.15 13.18 15.32
C ARG A 74 -4.74 12.63 13.95
N ARG A 75 -4.11 13.47 13.12
CA ARG A 75 -3.57 13.03 11.83
C ARG A 75 -2.57 11.88 12.03
N GLY A 76 -2.73 10.81 11.27
CA GLY A 76 -1.87 9.63 11.33
C GLY A 76 -2.15 8.70 12.52
N SER A 77 -3.29 8.85 13.22
CA SER A 77 -3.67 7.97 14.33
C SER A 77 -4.06 6.56 13.90
N VAL A 78 -4.40 6.36 12.62
CA VAL A 78 -4.72 5.04 12.07
C VAL A 78 -3.57 4.56 11.20
N ASN A 79 -2.86 3.55 11.67
CA ASN A 79 -1.75 2.95 10.94
C ASN A 79 -2.28 2.14 9.74
N HIS A 80 -1.74 2.39 8.54
CA HIS A 80 -2.12 1.72 7.30
C HIS A 80 -0.93 1.37 6.40
N THR A 81 0.28 1.83 6.74
CA THR A 81 1.44 1.81 5.84
C THR A 81 1.99 0.41 5.55
N PHE A 82 2.03 -0.48 6.53
CA PHE A 82 2.72 -1.77 6.39
C PHE A 82 1.84 -2.93 5.90
N CYS A 83 0.58 -2.69 5.56
CA CYS A 83 -0.32 -3.72 5.06
C CYS A 83 0.21 -4.34 3.74
N ALA A 84 0.61 -3.50 2.79
CA ALA A 84 1.19 -3.96 1.53
C ALA A 84 2.53 -4.70 1.74
N VAL A 85 3.34 -4.25 2.69
CA VAL A 85 4.62 -4.89 3.03
C VAL A 85 4.38 -6.32 3.53
N ILE A 86 3.46 -6.48 4.48
CA ILE A 86 3.11 -7.81 5.00
C ILE A 86 2.62 -8.71 3.87
N TYR A 87 1.71 -8.21 3.02
CA TYR A 87 1.17 -8.94 1.89
C TYR A 87 2.26 -9.44 0.93
N LEU A 88 3.16 -8.56 0.50
CA LEU A 88 4.24 -8.88 -0.43
C LEU A 88 5.24 -9.86 0.18
N MET A 89 5.65 -9.64 1.42
CA MET A 89 6.62 -10.51 2.10
C MET A 89 6.05 -11.91 2.35
N GLU A 90 4.79 -12.03 2.73
CA GLU A 90 4.13 -13.33 2.92
C GLU A 90 3.94 -14.10 1.62
N ARG A 91 3.53 -13.39 0.56
CA ARG A 91 3.18 -14.04 -0.70
C ARG A 91 4.41 -14.39 -1.53
N TYR A 92 5.39 -13.51 -1.59
CA TYR A 92 6.50 -13.61 -2.55
C TYR A 92 7.89 -13.78 -1.93
N HIS A 93 8.10 -13.40 -0.66
CA HIS A 93 9.41 -13.48 -0.01
C HIS A 93 9.57 -14.74 0.86
N THR A 94 9.03 -15.87 0.44
CA THR A 94 9.09 -17.12 1.23
C THR A 94 10.13 -18.11 0.73
N LYS A 95 10.02 -18.52 -0.53
CA LYS A 95 10.95 -19.48 -1.20
C LYS A 95 10.90 -19.21 -2.69
N GLY A 96 11.67 -18.25 -3.16
CA GLY A 96 11.65 -17.86 -4.57
C GLY A 96 13.03 -17.83 -5.19
N ALA A 97 13.06 -17.65 -6.51
CA ALA A 97 14.27 -17.27 -7.22
C ALA A 97 14.79 -15.91 -6.68
N PRO A 98 16.12 -15.64 -6.73
CA PRO A 98 16.69 -14.39 -6.23
C PRO A 98 16.00 -13.13 -6.75
N ALA A 99 15.60 -13.10 -8.03
CA ALA A 99 14.87 -12.00 -8.62
C ALA A 99 13.50 -11.76 -7.93
N ALA A 100 12.76 -12.81 -7.59
CA ALA A 100 11.47 -12.67 -6.90
C ALA A 100 11.64 -12.15 -5.47
N LEU A 101 12.66 -12.62 -4.75
CA LEU A 101 12.98 -12.12 -3.41
C LEU A 101 13.33 -10.63 -3.45
N LEU A 102 14.24 -10.25 -4.35
CA LEU A 102 14.66 -8.85 -4.52
C LEU A 102 13.50 -7.95 -4.95
N THR A 103 12.68 -8.41 -5.90
CA THR A 103 11.49 -7.66 -6.34
C THR A 103 10.51 -7.42 -5.20
N ALA A 104 10.23 -8.45 -4.38
CA ALA A 104 9.37 -8.31 -3.20
C ALA A 104 9.94 -7.28 -2.21
N GLU A 105 11.24 -7.30 -1.96
CA GLU A 105 11.91 -6.33 -1.09
C GLU A 105 11.82 -4.90 -1.64
N VAL A 106 12.17 -4.68 -2.92
CA VAL A 106 12.15 -3.36 -3.55
C VAL A 106 10.76 -2.74 -3.48
N ILE A 107 9.71 -3.50 -3.87
CA ILE A 107 8.33 -3.00 -3.85
C ILE A 107 7.88 -2.77 -2.40
N SER A 108 8.24 -3.67 -1.48
CA SER A 108 7.89 -3.54 -0.06
C SER A 108 8.52 -2.30 0.58
N TYR A 109 9.79 -2.00 0.29
CA TYR A 109 10.42 -0.78 0.78
C TYR A 109 9.77 0.48 0.20
N ALA A 110 9.46 0.49 -1.10
CA ALA A 110 8.76 1.61 -1.74
C ALA A 110 7.37 1.85 -1.12
N ALA A 111 6.59 0.78 -0.95
CA ALA A 111 5.27 0.86 -0.34
C ALA A 111 5.32 1.21 1.16
N GLY A 112 6.27 0.64 1.92
CA GLY A 112 6.41 0.91 3.35
C GLY A 112 6.91 2.32 3.68
N ALA A 113 7.73 2.90 2.80
CA ALA A 113 8.34 4.21 2.99
C ALA A 113 7.55 5.38 2.38
N HIS A 114 6.34 5.17 1.83
CA HIS A 114 5.61 6.21 1.10
C HIS A 114 5.20 7.42 1.97
N HIS A 115 5.17 7.30 3.28
CA HIS A 115 4.99 8.41 4.23
C HIS A 115 6.31 8.98 4.75
N GLY A 116 7.40 8.26 4.60
CA GLY A 116 8.73 8.69 5.01
C GLY A 116 9.70 7.54 5.14
N LEU A 117 10.94 7.78 4.79
CA LEU A 117 12.00 6.77 4.80
C LEU A 117 12.23 6.18 6.21
N PHE A 118 11.95 6.94 7.26
CA PHE A 118 12.06 6.48 8.65
C PHE A 118 11.09 5.35 9.02
N ASP A 119 10.06 5.12 8.22
CA ASP A 119 9.19 3.96 8.39
C ASP A 119 9.91 2.63 8.11
N CYS A 120 10.95 2.66 7.28
CA CYS A 120 11.73 1.46 6.92
C CYS A 120 13.15 1.47 7.49
N VAL A 121 13.72 2.66 7.79
CA VAL A 121 15.10 2.82 8.23
C VAL A 121 15.14 3.35 9.67
N ASN A 122 15.73 2.59 10.57
CA ASN A 122 15.94 2.99 11.96
C ASN A 122 17.44 3.28 12.20
N LEU A 123 17.74 4.46 12.72
CA LEU A 123 19.11 4.88 13.03
C LEU A 123 19.67 4.23 14.31
N SER A 124 18.87 3.50 15.08
CA SER A 124 19.25 2.86 16.33
C SER A 124 19.79 1.42 16.21
N GLN A 125 20.27 1.01 15.04
CA GLN A 125 20.86 -0.31 14.74
C GLN A 125 19.88 -1.50 14.64
N GLU A 126 18.60 -1.32 14.94
CA GLU A 126 17.59 -2.34 14.66
C GLU A 126 16.95 -2.05 13.29
N SER A 127 16.67 -3.10 12.50
CA SER A 127 15.94 -2.93 11.24
C SER A 127 14.52 -2.43 11.53
N GLY A 128 14.25 -1.16 11.20
CA GLY A 128 12.92 -0.57 11.35
C GLY A 128 11.89 -1.34 10.53
N PHE A 129 12.28 -1.83 9.37
CA PHE A 129 11.45 -2.63 8.48
C PHE A 129 11.05 -3.97 9.12
N GLU A 130 12.00 -4.77 9.61
CA GLU A 130 11.72 -6.05 10.26
C GLU A 130 10.91 -5.88 11.54
N TYR A 131 11.24 -4.90 12.35
CA TYR A 131 10.49 -4.61 13.58
C TYR A 131 9.03 -4.30 13.27
N ARG A 132 8.74 -3.47 12.27
CA ARG A 132 7.38 -3.12 11.89
C ARG A 132 6.65 -4.29 11.22
N LEU A 133 7.34 -5.08 10.42
CA LEU A 133 6.77 -6.28 9.80
C LEU A 133 6.22 -7.27 10.84
N LEU A 134 6.90 -7.41 11.96
CA LEU A 134 6.50 -8.32 13.03
C LEU A 134 5.45 -7.70 13.97
N LYS A 135 5.58 -6.42 14.30
CA LYS A 135 4.76 -5.73 15.29
C LYS A 135 3.38 -5.34 14.80
N ASP A 136 3.31 -4.83 13.57
CA ASP A 136 2.13 -4.07 13.12
C ASP A 136 0.95 -4.95 12.69
N ARG A 137 1.10 -6.26 12.61
CA ARG A 137 0.14 -7.19 12.01
C ARG A 137 -1.28 -7.14 12.62
N GLU A 138 -1.38 -7.16 13.92
CA GLU A 138 -2.65 -7.04 14.63
C GLU A 138 -3.13 -5.60 14.70
N GLU A 139 -2.21 -4.67 14.95
CA GLU A 139 -2.48 -3.23 15.06
C GLU A 139 -3.08 -2.62 13.77
N ILE A 140 -2.68 -3.12 12.60
CA ILE A 140 -3.16 -2.59 11.30
C ILE A 140 -4.42 -3.28 10.78
N CYS A 141 -4.98 -4.26 11.47
CA CYS A 141 -6.12 -5.07 11.00
C CYS A 141 -5.84 -5.70 9.61
N TYR A 142 -4.67 -6.32 9.46
CA TYR A 142 -4.14 -6.78 8.18
C TYR A 142 -5.13 -7.65 7.39
N GLN A 143 -5.72 -8.67 8.02
CA GLN A 143 -6.66 -9.59 7.35
C GLN A 143 -7.88 -8.87 6.78
N GLU A 144 -8.43 -7.92 7.51
CA GLU A 144 -9.55 -7.11 7.03
C GLU A 144 -9.12 -6.22 5.86
N ALA A 145 -8.02 -5.49 6.01
CA ALA A 145 -7.55 -4.54 5.00
C ALA A 145 -7.17 -5.24 3.69
N ALA A 146 -6.39 -6.31 3.76
CA ALA A 146 -5.99 -7.09 2.59
C ALA A 146 -7.20 -7.75 1.91
N GLY A 147 -8.08 -8.40 2.66
CA GLY A 147 -9.28 -9.03 2.12
C GLY A 147 -10.22 -8.03 1.42
N ASN A 148 -10.46 -6.87 2.02
CA ASN A 148 -11.27 -5.82 1.41
C ASN A 148 -10.60 -5.22 0.16
N PHE A 149 -9.28 -5.03 0.18
CA PHE A 149 -8.53 -4.52 -0.96
C PHE A 149 -8.61 -5.48 -2.14
N LEU A 150 -8.36 -6.77 -1.91
CA LEU A 150 -8.43 -7.81 -2.95
C LEU A 150 -9.84 -7.93 -3.54
N ALA A 151 -10.87 -7.72 -2.75
CA ALA A 151 -12.25 -7.76 -3.22
C ALA A 151 -12.71 -6.49 -3.95
N SER A 152 -12.06 -5.33 -3.75
CA SER A 152 -12.57 -4.03 -4.22
C SER A 152 -11.61 -3.24 -5.11
N CYS A 153 -10.33 -3.55 -5.09
CA CYS A 153 -9.32 -2.80 -5.86
C CYS A 153 -8.64 -3.67 -6.91
N ALA A 154 -7.87 -4.68 -6.51
CA ALA A 154 -7.14 -5.56 -7.43
C ALA A 154 -7.12 -6.98 -6.85
N ASP A 155 -7.47 -7.98 -7.65
CA ASP A 155 -7.44 -9.38 -7.22
C ASP A 155 -6.02 -9.98 -7.25
N GLU A 156 -5.86 -11.14 -6.64
CA GLU A 156 -4.56 -11.82 -6.57
C GLU A 156 -4.01 -12.17 -7.95
N THR A 157 -4.87 -12.48 -8.92
CA THR A 157 -4.44 -12.84 -10.28
C THR A 157 -3.80 -11.65 -10.99
N GLU A 158 -4.39 -10.47 -10.85
CA GLU A 158 -3.81 -9.22 -11.37
C GLU A 158 -2.46 -8.94 -10.71
N ILE A 159 -2.39 -9.03 -9.38
CA ILE A 159 -1.17 -8.74 -8.64
C ILE A 159 -0.06 -9.75 -8.99
N ASP A 160 -0.38 -11.05 -9.07
CA ASP A 160 0.60 -12.08 -9.44
C ASP A 160 1.18 -11.88 -10.85
N ARG A 161 0.31 -11.52 -11.81
CA ARG A 161 0.76 -11.21 -13.16
C ARG A 161 1.73 -10.02 -13.19
N GLU A 162 1.37 -8.92 -12.55
CA GLU A 162 2.22 -7.73 -12.50
C GLU A 162 3.53 -8.00 -11.74
N PHE A 163 3.48 -8.82 -10.68
CA PHE A 163 4.67 -9.23 -9.94
C PHE A 163 5.63 -10.07 -10.80
N ALA A 164 5.10 -11.01 -11.58
CA ALA A 164 5.92 -11.80 -12.49
C ALA A 164 6.62 -10.92 -13.56
N LEU A 165 5.94 -9.89 -14.07
CA LEU A 165 6.52 -8.93 -15.00
C LEU A 165 7.58 -8.05 -14.32
N ALA A 166 7.33 -7.58 -13.10
CA ALA A 166 8.30 -6.82 -12.31
C ALA A 166 9.57 -7.63 -11.97
N CYS A 167 9.44 -8.94 -11.75
CA CYS A 167 10.62 -9.82 -11.60
C CYS A 167 11.50 -9.82 -12.86
N GLY A 168 10.93 -9.71 -14.04
CA GLY A 168 11.68 -9.60 -15.30
C GLY A 168 12.40 -8.25 -15.49
N GLU A 169 11.96 -7.20 -14.80
CA GLU A 169 12.58 -5.87 -14.82
C GLU A 169 13.79 -5.77 -13.87
N ILE A 170 13.80 -6.57 -12.79
CA ILE A 170 14.81 -6.52 -11.72
C ILE A 170 15.88 -7.63 -11.89
N ALA A 171 15.65 -8.61 -12.77
CA ALA A 171 16.50 -9.79 -13.00
C ALA A 171 17.88 -9.49 -13.59
#